data_441b02fab90da156db622b8824815f2d
#
_entry.id   441b02fab90da156db622b8824815f2d
#
_cell.length_a   1.000
_cell.length_b   1.000
_cell.length_c   1.000
_cell.angle_alpha   90.00
_cell.angle_beta   90.00
_cell.angle_gamma   90.00
#
_symmetry.space_group_name_H-M   'P 1'
#
loop_
_entity.id
_entity.type
_entity.pdbx_description
1 polymer ?
#
loop_
_entity_poly.entity_id
_entity_poly.type
_entity_poly.pdbx_seq_one_letter_code
_entity_poly.pdbx_strand_id
1 'polypeptide(L)'
;MKGIILAGGSGTRLHPLTQVMSKQLLPVYDKPMIYYPLSVLMLAGIREILIISTPQDLPKFKDLLGDGAKLGCRFEYAEQAVPNRLAQAFVIGSAFTDGDNVCLILGDNIFYAAGFGELLRSAVGCTRVVGFADPLQ
;
A
#
# COMPACT_ATOMS: atom_id res chain seq x y z
N MET A 1 -3.58 13.25 -7.30
CA MET A 1 -3.96 12.18 -6.37
C MET A 1 -2.72 11.42 -5.93
N LYS A 2 -2.59 11.17 -4.65
CA LYS A 2 -1.45 10.47 -4.04
C LYS A 2 -1.90 9.11 -3.50
N GLY A 3 -0.97 8.16 -3.42
CA GLY A 3 -1.23 6.82 -2.89
C GLY A 3 -0.67 6.64 -1.49
N ILE A 4 -1.35 5.88 -0.65
CA ILE A 4 -0.82 5.40 0.62
C ILE A 4 -0.94 3.89 0.65
N ILE A 5 0.17 3.21 0.90
CA ILE A 5 0.18 1.77 1.16
C ILE A 5 0.44 1.56 2.65
N LEU A 6 -0.52 0.96 3.34
CA LEU A 6 -0.37 0.58 4.74
C LEU A 6 0.17 -0.85 4.82
N ALA A 7 1.46 -0.97 5.06
CA ALA A 7 2.19 -2.24 5.10
C ALA A 7 2.62 -2.59 6.54
N GLY A 8 1.70 -2.48 7.47
CA GLY A 8 1.89 -2.83 8.87
C GLY A 8 1.07 -4.06 9.26
N GLY A 9 1.43 -4.68 10.37
CA GLY A 9 0.70 -5.81 10.93
C GLY A 9 1.62 -6.92 11.43
N SER A 10 1.25 -7.57 12.52
CA SER A 10 2.05 -8.64 13.13
C SER A 10 2.08 -9.93 12.32
N GLY A 11 1.16 -10.10 11.36
CA GLY A 11 1.10 -11.30 10.51
C GLY A 11 0.98 -12.63 11.26
N THR A 12 0.47 -12.63 12.48
CA THR A 12 0.48 -13.80 13.39
C THR A 12 -0.15 -15.06 12.81
N ARG A 13 -1.09 -14.90 11.87
CA ARG A 13 -1.73 -16.04 11.18
C ARG A 13 -0.78 -16.83 10.29
N LEU A 14 0.36 -16.25 9.91
CA LEU A 14 1.38 -16.88 9.06
C LEU A 14 2.65 -17.26 9.84
N HIS A 15 2.58 -17.30 11.18
CA HIS A 15 3.70 -17.81 11.97
C HIS A 15 4.04 -19.26 11.58
N PRO A 16 5.34 -19.62 11.54
CA PRO A 16 6.51 -18.86 11.99
C PRO A 16 7.12 -17.92 10.97
N LEU A 17 6.67 -17.88 9.70
CA LEU A 17 7.28 -17.08 8.62
C LEU A 17 7.35 -15.59 8.95
N THR A 18 6.28 -15.07 9.56
CA THR A 18 6.17 -13.64 9.91
C THR A 18 6.84 -13.24 11.22
N GLN A 19 7.53 -14.18 11.89
CA GLN A 19 8.37 -13.85 13.04
C GLN A 19 9.65 -13.11 12.65
N VAL A 20 10.15 -13.36 11.45
CA VAL A 20 11.41 -12.79 10.94
C VAL A 20 11.21 -11.78 9.84
N MET A 21 10.03 -11.76 9.20
CA MET A 21 9.76 -10.91 8.04
C MET A 21 8.31 -10.45 8.02
N SER A 22 8.09 -9.21 7.61
CA SER A 22 6.74 -8.69 7.35
C SER A 22 6.00 -9.55 6.34
N LYS A 23 4.69 -9.78 6.57
CA LYS A 23 3.81 -10.52 5.65
C LYS A 23 3.91 -9.97 4.22
N GLN A 24 3.96 -8.66 4.07
CA GLN A 24 3.98 -7.98 2.78
C GLN A 24 5.30 -8.15 2.00
N LEU A 25 6.36 -8.64 2.67
CA LEU A 25 7.64 -8.98 2.05
C LEU A 25 7.74 -10.46 1.64
N LEU A 26 6.80 -11.30 2.10
CA LEU A 26 6.76 -12.70 1.71
C LEU A 26 6.43 -12.82 0.21
N PRO A 27 7.04 -13.79 -0.48
CA PRO A 27 6.76 -14.01 -1.88
C PRO A 27 5.34 -14.55 -2.08
N VAL A 28 4.65 -13.99 -3.07
CA VAL A 28 3.41 -14.52 -3.61
C VAL A 28 3.68 -14.80 -5.08
N TYR A 29 3.79 -16.07 -5.42
CA TYR A 29 4.22 -16.56 -6.72
C TYR A 29 5.69 -16.15 -7.01
N ASP A 30 5.93 -15.10 -7.79
CA ASP A 30 7.24 -14.68 -8.29
C ASP A 30 7.80 -13.39 -7.69
N LYS A 31 7.02 -12.73 -6.81
CA LYS A 31 7.40 -11.42 -6.23
C LYS A 31 6.85 -11.20 -4.83
N PRO A 32 7.48 -10.33 -4.02
CA PRO A 32 6.93 -9.93 -2.72
C PRO A 32 5.51 -9.39 -2.82
N MET A 33 4.69 -9.69 -1.82
CA MET A 33 3.27 -9.33 -1.79
C MET A 33 3.01 -7.84 -2.00
N ILE A 34 3.90 -6.97 -1.52
CA ILE A 34 3.76 -5.50 -1.64
C ILE A 34 3.67 -5.01 -3.10
N TYR A 35 4.21 -5.76 -4.06
CA TYR A 35 4.14 -5.38 -5.47
C TYR A 35 2.72 -5.44 -6.05
N TYR A 36 1.83 -6.25 -5.47
CA TYR A 36 0.44 -6.35 -5.92
C TYR A 36 -0.34 -5.06 -5.64
N PRO A 37 -0.45 -4.55 -4.39
CA PRO A 37 -1.09 -3.26 -4.14
C PRO A 37 -0.36 -2.10 -4.81
N LEU A 38 0.96 -2.16 -4.93
CA LEU A 38 1.73 -1.16 -5.65
C LEU A 38 1.32 -1.08 -7.13
N SER A 39 1.19 -2.24 -7.79
CA SER A 39 0.74 -2.30 -9.18
C SER A 39 -0.67 -1.75 -9.37
N VAL A 40 -1.56 -1.94 -8.39
CA VAL A 40 -2.91 -1.38 -8.40
C VAL A 40 -2.87 0.15 -8.44
N LEU A 41 -2.08 0.78 -7.58
CA LEU A 41 -1.91 2.23 -7.59
C LEU A 41 -1.30 2.73 -8.91
N MET A 42 -0.33 2.01 -9.44
CA MET A 42 0.29 2.35 -10.74
C MET A 42 -0.70 2.23 -11.89
N LEU A 43 -1.57 1.22 -11.91
CA LEU A 43 -2.65 1.07 -12.89
C LEU A 43 -3.68 2.20 -12.80
N ALA A 44 -3.91 2.72 -11.60
CA ALA A 44 -4.74 3.91 -11.38
C ALA A 44 -4.08 5.23 -11.82
N GLY A 45 -2.83 5.18 -12.30
CA GLY A 45 -2.07 6.37 -12.71
C GLY A 45 -1.38 7.11 -11.55
N ILE A 46 -1.42 6.57 -10.34
CA ILE A 46 -0.80 7.17 -9.15
C ILE A 46 0.69 6.89 -9.16
N ARG A 47 1.50 7.93 -8.98
CA ARG A 47 2.97 7.85 -9.05
C ARG A 47 3.67 8.35 -7.79
N GLU A 48 3.02 9.16 -6.98
CA GLU A 48 3.51 9.58 -5.67
C GLU A 48 2.86 8.70 -4.61
N ILE A 49 3.66 7.90 -3.91
CA ILE A 49 3.18 6.84 -3.02
C ILE A 49 3.94 6.88 -1.70
N LEU A 50 3.19 6.98 -0.61
CA LEU A 50 3.71 6.86 0.75
C LEU A 50 3.54 5.42 1.24
N ILE A 51 4.62 4.81 1.69
CA ILE A 51 4.63 3.48 2.29
C ILE A 51 4.75 3.64 3.80
N ILE A 52 3.73 3.20 4.52
CA ILE A 52 3.67 3.24 5.98
C ILE A 52 3.86 1.83 6.53
N SER A 53 4.83 1.66 7.40
CA SER A 53 5.12 0.36 8.02
C SER A 53 5.62 0.52 9.45
N THR A 54 5.86 -0.60 10.12
CA THR A 54 6.47 -0.60 11.45
C THR A 54 7.92 -0.13 11.38
N PRO A 55 8.49 0.44 12.47
CA PRO A 55 9.90 0.83 12.52
C PRO A 55 10.86 -0.32 12.19
N GLN A 56 10.48 -1.56 12.52
CA GLN A 56 11.28 -2.76 12.28
C GLN A 56 11.33 -3.17 10.81
N ASP A 57 10.22 -3.00 10.09
CA ASP A 57 10.09 -3.47 8.71
C ASP A 57 10.36 -2.38 7.68
N LEU A 58 10.21 -1.11 8.06
CA LEU A 58 10.38 0.02 7.14
C LEU A 58 11.73 0.04 6.42
N PRO A 59 12.88 -0.24 7.07
CA PRO A 59 14.16 -0.35 6.38
C PRO A 59 14.17 -1.40 5.26
N LYS A 60 13.51 -2.54 5.47
CA LYS A 60 13.42 -3.62 4.48
C LYS A 60 12.62 -3.19 3.24
N PHE A 61 11.56 -2.40 3.43
CA PHE A 61 10.82 -1.82 2.31
C PHE A 61 11.63 -0.79 1.55
N LYS A 62 12.41 0.04 2.25
CA LYS A 62 13.34 1.00 1.63
C LYS A 62 14.41 0.29 0.78
N ASP A 63 14.97 -0.79 1.30
CA ASP A 63 15.97 -1.59 0.58
C ASP A 63 15.38 -2.26 -0.66
N LEU A 64 14.14 -2.75 -0.56
CA LEU A 64 13.45 -3.43 -1.67
C LEU A 64 13.02 -2.47 -2.78
N LEU A 65 12.42 -1.34 -2.43
CA LEU A 65 11.69 -0.47 -3.35
C LEU A 65 12.48 0.80 -3.73
N GLY A 66 13.44 1.20 -2.88
CA GLY A 66 14.24 2.42 -3.09
C GLY A 66 13.40 3.68 -3.12
N ASP A 67 13.74 4.61 -3.98
CA ASP A 67 13.02 5.88 -4.19
C ASP A 67 11.87 5.79 -5.20
N GLY A 68 11.71 4.65 -5.86
CA GLY A 68 10.66 4.41 -6.87
C GLY A 68 11.04 4.79 -8.29
N ALA A 69 12.19 5.40 -8.53
CA ALA A 69 12.59 5.88 -9.87
C ALA A 69 12.63 4.76 -10.90
N LYS A 70 13.06 3.55 -10.53
CA LYS A 70 13.08 2.38 -11.40
C LYS A 70 11.70 1.95 -11.90
N LEU A 71 10.65 2.30 -11.15
CA LEU A 71 9.25 2.00 -11.49
C LEU A 71 8.51 3.22 -12.07
N GLY A 72 9.20 4.33 -12.28
CA GLY A 72 8.59 5.59 -12.71
C GLY A 72 7.69 6.21 -11.64
N CYS A 73 7.97 5.93 -10.37
CA CYS A 73 7.26 6.43 -9.21
C CYS A 73 8.18 7.24 -8.30
N ARG A 74 7.59 7.90 -7.32
CA ARG A 74 8.26 8.54 -6.21
C ARG A 74 7.72 7.97 -4.91
N PHE A 75 8.57 7.30 -4.16
CA PHE A 75 8.22 6.69 -2.89
C PHE A 75 8.70 7.54 -1.73
N GLU A 76 7.82 7.72 -0.76
CA GLU A 76 8.13 8.24 0.57
C GLU A 76 7.80 7.16 1.60
N TYR A 77 8.39 7.28 2.80
CA TYR A 77 8.29 6.28 3.84
C TYR A 77 8.00 6.92 5.18
N ALA A 78 7.05 6.34 5.90
CA ALA A 78 6.70 6.79 7.25
C ALA A 78 6.51 5.61 8.20
N GLU A 79 6.77 5.86 9.47
CA GLU A 79 6.65 4.86 10.53
C GLU A 79 5.29 4.90 11.20
N GLN A 80 4.74 3.72 11.46
CA GLN A 80 3.60 3.52 12.33
C GLN A 80 4.00 2.56 13.44
N ALA A 81 4.21 3.07 14.64
CA ALA A 81 4.68 2.28 15.78
C ALA A 81 3.66 1.23 16.24
N VAL A 82 2.36 1.52 16.11
CA VAL A 82 1.28 0.60 16.50
C VAL A 82 0.45 0.26 15.25
N PRO A 83 0.66 -0.95 14.68
CA PRO A 83 0.03 -1.34 13.42
C PRO A 83 -1.39 -1.82 13.67
N ASN A 84 -2.40 -1.05 13.78
CA ASN A 84 -3.80 -1.53 13.81
C ASN A 84 -4.83 -0.41 13.65
N ARG A 85 -4.40 0.79 13.25
CA ARG A 85 -5.33 1.91 13.11
C ARG A 85 -5.27 2.48 11.70
N LEU A 86 -6.24 2.07 10.88
CA LEU A 86 -6.36 2.57 9.50
C LEU A 86 -6.44 4.11 9.45
N ALA A 87 -7.21 4.70 10.35
CA ALA A 87 -7.35 6.15 10.46
C ALA A 87 -6.03 6.87 10.75
N GLN A 88 -5.10 6.22 11.46
CA GLN A 88 -3.80 6.79 11.76
C GLN A 88 -2.94 6.97 10.51
N ALA A 89 -3.14 6.16 9.47
CA ALA A 89 -2.43 6.31 8.21
C ALA A 89 -2.67 7.68 7.56
N PHE A 90 -3.89 8.22 7.66
CA PHE A 90 -4.22 9.55 7.17
C PHE A 90 -3.57 10.66 8.00
N VAL A 91 -3.46 10.46 9.31
CA VAL A 91 -2.78 11.41 10.20
C VAL A 91 -1.28 11.44 9.90
N ILE A 92 -0.65 10.26 9.81
CA ILE A 92 0.78 10.12 9.47
C ILE A 92 1.05 10.69 8.07
N GLY A 93 0.16 10.41 7.11
CA GLY A 93 0.29 10.86 5.74
C GLY A 93 -0.16 12.30 5.49
N SER A 94 -0.62 13.04 6.48
CA SER A 94 -1.23 14.38 6.28
C SER A 94 -0.28 15.36 5.59
N ALA A 95 0.98 15.41 6.01
CA ALA A 95 1.99 16.26 5.38
C ALA A 95 2.33 15.82 3.94
N PHE A 96 2.33 14.51 3.69
CA PHE A 96 2.55 13.96 2.36
C PHE A 96 1.39 14.28 1.41
N THR A 97 0.15 14.15 1.89
CA THR A 97 -1.04 14.34 1.05
C THR A 97 -1.28 15.80 0.68
N ASP A 98 -0.96 16.72 1.59
CA ASP A 98 -1.02 18.19 1.37
C ASP A 98 -2.33 18.65 0.70
N GLY A 99 -3.46 18.12 1.20
CA GLY A 99 -4.79 18.44 0.68
C GLY A 99 -5.19 17.75 -0.63
N ASP A 100 -4.32 16.94 -1.21
CA ASP A 100 -4.64 16.15 -2.40
C ASP A 100 -5.61 15.00 -2.11
N ASN A 101 -6.31 14.57 -3.15
CA ASN A 101 -7.08 13.32 -3.10
C ASN A 101 -6.14 12.13 -2.84
N VAL A 102 -6.59 11.20 -2.01
CA VAL A 102 -5.80 10.07 -1.54
C VAL A 102 -6.46 8.74 -1.87
N CYS A 103 -5.67 7.81 -2.38
CA CYS A 103 -6.03 6.40 -2.49
C CYS A 103 -5.25 5.61 -1.43
N LEU A 104 -5.96 5.06 -0.44
CA LEU A 104 -5.39 4.17 0.57
C LEU A 104 -5.62 2.72 0.18
N ILE A 105 -4.56 1.92 0.25
CA ILE A 105 -4.60 0.48 -0.01
C ILE A 105 -3.83 -0.26 1.09
N LEU A 106 -4.31 -1.44 1.47
CA LEU A 106 -3.58 -2.31 2.40
C LEU A 106 -2.49 -3.09 1.64
N GLY A 107 -1.33 -3.21 2.25
CA GLY A 107 -0.15 -3.85 1.65
C GLY A 107 -0.28 -5.36 1.44
N ASP A 108 -1.33 -5.98 1.97
CA ASP A 108 -1.63 -7.41 1.84
C ASP A 108 -2.89 -7.69 0.98
N ASN A 109 -3.45 -6.68 0.35
CA ASN A 109 -4.59 -6.87 -0.55
C ASN A 109 -4.11 -7.21 -1.97
N ILE A 110 -4.69 -8.26 -2.53
CA ILE A 110 -4.49 -8.68 -3.91
C ILE A 110 -5.83 -8.57 -4.63
N PHE A 111 -5.90 -7.69 -5.61
CA PHE A 111 -7.11 -7.48 -6.40
C PHE A 111 -6.95 -8.12 -7.76
N TYR A 112 -7.99 -8.82 -8.18
CA TYR A 112 -8.06 -9.42 -9.51
C TYR A 112 -9.47 -9.28 -10.08
N ALA A 113 -9.60 -8.54 -11.18
CA ALA A 113 -10.85 -8.42 -11.91
C ALA A 113 -10.60 -8.05 -13.37
N ALA A 114 -11.47 -8.52 -14.26
CA ALA A 114 -11.49 -8.08 -15.65
C ALA A 114 -11.87 -6.57 -15.70
N GLY A 115 -11.14 -5.77 -16.50
CA GLY A 115 -11.39 -4.33 -16.61
C GLY A 115 -11.00 -3.50 -15.38
N PHE A 116 -10.26 -4.09 -14.44
CA PHE A 116 -9.91 -3.44 -13.17
C PHE A 116 -9.20 -2.10 -13.34
N GLY A 117 -8.33 -1.95 -14.34
CA GLY A 117 -7.65 -0.68 -14.62
C GLY A 117 -8.60 0.45 -15.03
N GLU A 118 -9.66 0.15 -15.77
CA GLU A 118 -10.69 1.13 -16.13
C GLU A 118 -11.54 1.54 -14.92
N LEU A 119 -11.90 0.56 -14.10
CA LEU A 119 -12.63 0.79 -12.86
C LEU A 119 -11.84 1.71 -11.92
N LEU A 120 -10.55 1.46 -11.75
CA LEU A 120 -9.68 2.31 -10.93
C LEU A 120 -9.58 3.73 -11.49
N ARG A 121 -9.39 3.89 -12.80
CA ARG A 121 -9.32 5.23 -13.42
C ARG A 121 -10.62 6.00 -13.28
N SER A 122 -11.76 5.34 -13.39
CA SER A 122 -13.07 5.97 -13.15
C SER A 122 -13.24 6.40 -11.70
N ALA A 123 -12.78 5.58 -10.75
CA ALA A 123 -12.82 5.91 -9.32
C ALA A 123 -11.94 7.11 -8.96
N VAL A 124 -10.79 7.26 -9.60
CA VAL A 124 -9.89 8.43 -9.42
C VAL A 124 -10.58 9.75 -9.78
N GLY A 125 -11.51 9.74 -10.74
CA GLY A 125 -12.30 10.92 -11.13
C GLY A 125 -13.44 11.28 -10.17
N CYS A 126 -13.75 10.43 -9.18
CA CYS A 126 -14.82 10.67 -8.24
C CYS A 126 -14.37 11.62 -7.10
N THR A 127 -15.25 12.56 -6.75
CA THR A 127 -15.06 13.45 -5.58
C THR A 127 -15.54 12.83 -4.26
N ARG A 128 -15.95 11.56 -4.28
CA ARG A 128 -16.43 10.82 -3.12
C ARG A 128 -15.44 9.73 -2.73
N VAL A 129 -15.51 9.32 -1.46
CA VAL A 129 -14.79 8.12 -0.99
C VAL A 129 -15.36 6.90 -1.72
N VAL A 130 -14.50 6.21 -2.47
CA VAL A 130 -14.82 4.95 -3.12
C VAL A 130 -14.09 3.86 -2.35
N GLY A 131 -14.83 2.90 -1.83
CA GLY A 131 -14.30 1.71 -1.17
C GLY A 131 -14.54 0.49 -2.04
N PHE A 132 -13.54 -0.35 -2.19
CA PHE A 132 -13.70 -1.70 -2.73
C PHE A 132 -13.74 -2.66 -1.54
N ALA A 133 -14.91 -3.20 -1.24
CA ALA A 133 -15.07 -4.25 -0.24
C ALA A 133 -15.09 -5.61 -0.94
N ASP A 134 -14.48 -6.60 -0.31
CA ASP A 134 -14.67 -7.99 -0.72
C ASP A 134 -16.11 -8.38 -0.39
N PRO A 135 -16.94 -8.80 -1.38
CA PRO A 135 -18.30 -9.20 -1.13
C PRO A 135 -18.42 -10.51 -0.32
N LEU A 136 -17.30 -11.17 -0.01
CA LEU A 136 -17.24 -12.42 0.74
C LEU A 136 -16.80 -12.26 2.21
N GLN A 137 -16.69 -11.03 2.73
CA GLN A 137 -16.46 -10.75 4.15
C GLN A 137 -17.71 -10.23 4.84
#